data_bef936689b2fa5489009079f303711d0
#
_entry.id   bef936689b2fa5489009079f303711d0
#
_cell.length_a   1.000
_cell.length_b   1.000
_cell.length_c   1.000
_cell.angle_alpha   90.00
_cell.angle_beta   90.00
_cell.angle_gamma   90.00
#
_symmetry.space_group_name_H-M   'P 1'
#
loop_
_entity.id
_entity.type
_entity.pdbx_description
1 polymer ?
#
loop_
_entity_poly.entity_id
_entity_poly.type
_entity_poly.pdbx_seq_one_letter_code
_entity_poly.pdbx_strand_id
1 'polypeptide(L)'
;MNGELLFLDDKVYQLQAEGSVREAGPDEIIPFAVSTRFEPQKSVEIELGGKNAVDSVLEDLTESKAKNLFVTYRISGKFSYLKSRTVRGQTYDGEPLADLGKKQSVEAYTDVSGTIVGFRTPKNWQGFGVAGEHLHFIDDERTKGGHVLEVRSGGKVKVEIAVCSNVHVELPTGEDFNRASLITDDEGVKGVEG
;
A
#
# COMPACT_ATOMS: atom_id res chain seq x y z
N MET A 1 14.00 1.28 -8.23
CA MET A 1 12.63 1.28 -8.80
C MET A 1 12.10 2.71 -8.81
N ASN A 2 11.30 3.10 -9.80
CA ASN A 2 10.69 4.43 -9.89
C ASN A 2 9.17 4.27 -9.73
N GLY A 3 8.64 4.61 -8.56
CA GLY A 3 7.24 4.37 -8.18
C GLY A 3 7.09 3.24 -7.16
N GLU A 4 5.91 2.71 -7.05
CA GLU A 4 5.51 1.70 -6.07
C GLU A 4 5.04 0.41 -6.75
N LEU A 5 4.91 -0.68 -6.02
CA LEU A 5 4.41 -1.94 -6.56
C LEU A 5 3.05 -2.30 -5.98
N LEU A 6 2.28 -3.01 -6.80
CA LEU A 6 1.03 -3.63 -6.42
C LEU A 6 0.95 -5.01 -7.06
N PHE A 7 0.69 -6.05 -6.26
CA PHE A 7 0.46 -7.42 -6.73
C PHE A 7 -1.03 -7.73 -6.66
N LEU A 8 -1.64 -8.01 -7.80
CA LEU A 8 -3.06 -8.30 -7.92
C LEU A 8 -3.32 -9.27 -9.07
N ASP A 9 -4.16 -10.28 -8.82
CA ASP A 9 -4.60 -11.25 -9.83
C ASP A 9 -3.43 -11.89 -10.59
N ASP A 10 -2.42 -12.38 -9.83
CA ASP A 10 -1.18 -13.04 -10.30
C ASP A 10 -0.28 -12.17 -11.19
N LYS A 11 -0.48 -10.85 -11.17
CA LYS A 11 0.35 -9.89 -11.88
C LYS A 11 0.93 -8.84 -10.94
N VAL A 12 2.15 -8.43 -11.26
CA VAL A 12 2.83 -7.33 -10.56
C VAL A 12 2.73 -6.07 -11.41
N TYR A 13 2.21 -5.02 -10.83
CA TYR A 13 2.09 -3.71 -11.46
C TYR A 13 3.04 -2.72 -10.82
N GLN A 14 3.74 -1.94 -11.62
CA GLN A 14 4.48 -0.76 -11.19
C GLN A 14 3.58 0.46 -11.34
N LEU A 15 3.31 1.12 -10.22
CA LEU A 15 2.61 2.39 -10.12
C LEU A 15 3.69 3.48 -10.24
N GLN A 16 3.86 4.02 -11.45
CA GLN A 16 4.99 4.89 -11.79
C GLN A 16 4.86 6.28 -11.18
N ALA A 17 5.98 6.96 -11.00
CA ALA A 17 6.04 8.25 -10.32
C ALA A 17 5.17 9.35 -10.96
N GLU A 18 4.82 9.23 -12.23
CA GLU A 18 3.91 10.11 -12.95
C GLU A 18 2.43 9.68 -12.91
N GLY A 19 2.09 8.67 -12.07
CA GLY A 19 0.73 8.18 -11.88
C GLY A 19 0.26 7.14 -12.90
N SER A 20 1.06 6.82 -13.93
CA SER A 20 0.76 5.76 -14.89
C SER A 20 1.04 4.37 -14.29
N VAL A 21 0.50 3.33 -14.90
CA VAL A 21 0.68 1.95 -14.49
C VAL A 21 1.23 1.12 -15.64
N ARG A 22 2.17 0.24 -15.35
CA ARG A 22 2.62 -0.81 -16.27
C ARG A 22 2.76 -2.14 -15.55
N GLU A 23 2.67 -3.24 -16.26
CA GLU A 23 3.05 -4.55 -15.72
C GLU A 23 4.57 -4.57 -15.50
N ALA A 24 5.01 -4.98 -14.32
CA ALA A 24 6.43 -5.07 -13.97
C ALA A 24 7.07 -6.28 -14.63
N GLY A 25 8.29 -6.09 -15.13
CA GLY A 25 9.07 -7.18 -15.71
C GLY A 25 9.72 -8.07 -14.64
N PRO A 26 10.20 -9.26 -15.02
CA PRO A 26 10.80 -10.19 -14.07
C PRO A 26 12.15 -9.72 -13.47
N ASP A 27 12.79 -8.75 -14.09
CA ASP A 27 14.10 -8.22 -13.67
C ASP A 27 13.99 -6.94 -12.84
N GLU A 28 12.76 -6.54 -12.44
CA GLU A 28 12.57 -5.36 -11.61
C GLU A 28 13.12 -5.59 -10.19
N ILE A 29 14.01 -4.71 -9.76
CA ILE A 29 14.58 -4.73 -8.41
C ILE A 29 13.71 -3.90 -7.49
N ILE A 30 13.25 -4.51 -6.41
CA ILE A 30 12.42 -3.89 -5.38
C ILE A 30 13.16 -3.85 -4.04
N PRO A 31 13.14 -2.73 -3.33
CA PRO A 31 13.81 -2.63 -2.02
C PRO A 31 13.02 -3.31 -0.89
N PHE A 32 11.70 -3.40 -1.04
CA PHE A 32 10.80 -3.93 -0.02
C PHE A 32 9.50 -4.41 -0.67
N ALA A 33 8.96 -5.53 -0.21
CA ALA A 33 7.65 -6.02 -0.61
C ALA A 33 6.95 -6.76 0.53
N VAL A 34 5.64 -6.57 0.62
CA VAL A 34 4.75 -7.40 1.44
C VAL A 34 3.74 -8.06 0.52
N SER A 35 3.63 -9.37 0.61
CA SER A 35 2.68 -10.13 -0.20
C SER A 35 2.03 -11.25 0.61
N THR A 36 0.85 -11.68 0.18
CA THR A 36 0.18 -12.84 0.75
C THR A 36 -0.65 -13.54 -0.32
N ARG A 37 -0.87 -14.83 -0.15
CA ARG A 37 -1.96 -15.51 -0.85
C ARG A 37 -3.27 -15.10 -0.18
N PHE A 38 -4.01 -14.21 -0.85
CA PHE A 38 -5.22 -13.64 -0.29
C PHE A 38 -6.40 -14.60 -0.37
N GLU A 39 -6.87 -15.04 0.79
CA GLU A 39 -8.08 -15.84 0.94
C GLU A 39 -9.02 -15.13 1.93
N PRO A 40 -10.07 -14.45 1.44
CA PRO A 40 -10.90 -13.61 2.30
C PRO A 40 -11.66 -14.44 3.33
N GLN A 41 -11.56 -14.04 4.60
CA GLN A 41 -12.29 -14.64 5.72
C GLN A 41 -13.60 -13.89 6.00
N LYS A 42 -13.69 -12.64 5.55
CA LYS A 42 -14.87 -11.78 5.68
C LYS A 42 -15.06 -10.97 4.41
N SER A 43 -16.32 -10.81 4.00
CA SER A 43 -16.71 -9.95 2.87
C SER A 43 -17.96 -9.17 3.25
N VAL A 44 -17.93 -7.85 3.02
CA VAL A 44 -19.05 -6.93 3.29
C VAL A 44 -19.18 -5.90 2.18
N GLU A 45 -20.37 -5.35 2.03
CA GLU A 45 -20.62 -4.20 1.15
C GLU A 45 -20.95 -2.97 2.00
N ILE A 46 -20.14 -1.93 1.88
CA ILE A 46 -20.24 -0.70 2.68
C ILE A 46 -19.97 0.54 1.84
N GLU A 47 -20.39 1.69 2.35
CA GLU A 47 -20.01 3.00 1.81
C GLU A 47 -18.79 3.55 2.58
N LEU A 48 -17.83 4.12 1.85
CA LEU A 48 -16.62 4.74 2.41
C LEU A 48 -16.73 6.26 2.31
N GLY A 49 -16.68 6.95 3.45
CA GLY A 49 -16.87 8.39 3.57
C GLY A 49 -15.60 9.26 3.61
N GLY A 50 -14.41 8.68 3.41
CA GLY A 50 -13.12 9.36 3.47
C GLY A 50 -12.03 8.51 4.13
N LYS A 51 -10.75 8.92 4.08
CA LYS A 51 -9.63 8.11 4.59
C LYS A 51 -9.80 7.73 6.07
N ASN A 52 -10.09 8.71 6.92
CA ASN A 52 -10.29 8.44 8.35
C ASN A 52 -11.51 7.53 8.61
N ALA A 53 -12.51 7.55 7.72
CA ALA A 53 -13.63 6.62 7.77
C ALA A 53 -13.23 5.22 7.29
N VAL A 54 -12.29 5.11 6.34
CA VAL A 54 -11.76 3.81 5.90
C VAL A 54 -11.03 3.13 7.04
N ASP A 55 -10.09 3.81 7.67
CA ASP A 55 -9.32 3.25 8.78
C ASP A 55 -10.24 2.81 9.93
N SER A 56 -11.21 3.65 10.32
CA SER A 56 -12.20 3.32 11.35
C SER A 56 -13.08 2.14 10.96
N VAL A 57 -13.57 2.13 9.71
CA VAL A 57 -14.41 1.03 9.21
C VAL A 57 -13.62 -0.28 9.13
N LEU A 58 -12.36 -0.23 8.67
CA LEU A 58 -11.52 -1.42 8.62
C LEU A 58 -11.17 -1.92 10.03
N GLU A 59 -10.95 -1.01 10.98
CA GLU A 59 -10.74 -1.35 12.39
C GLU A 59 -11.98 -2.02 13.00
N ASP A 60 -13.17 -1.46 12.77
CA ASP A 60 -14.46 -2.02 13.23
C ASP A 60 -14.74 -3.39 12.60
N LEU A 61 -14.45 -3.55 11.30
CA LEU A 61 -14.66 -4.80 10.59
C LEU A 61 -13.72 -5.93 11.03
N THR A 62 -12.52 -5.59 11.50
CA THR A 62 -11.55 -6.57 12.00
C THR A 62 -11.78 -6.94 13.46
N GLU A 63 -12.61 -6.16 14.17
CA GLU A 63 -12.90 -6.28 15.60
C GLU A 63 -11.63 -6.18 16.48
N SER A 64 -11.79 -6.13 17.79
CA SER A 64 -10.68 -6.13 18.77
C SER A 64 -9.77 -7.37 18.71
N LYS A 65 -10.17 -8.41 18.01
CA LYS A 65 -9.46 -9.70 17.91
C LYS A 65 -8.21 -9.66 17.03
N ALA A 66 -8.09 -8.68 16.12
CA ALA A 66 -6.95 -8.59 15.19
C ALA A 66 -6.00 -7.42 15.49
N LYS A 67 -6.12 -6.76 16.65
CA LYS A 67 -5.32 -5.58 17.00
C LYS A 67 -3.81 -5.78 16.85
N ASN A 68 -3.31 -6.96 17.20
CA ASN A 68 -1.88 -7.30 17.18
C ASN A 68 -1.51 -8.28 16.04
N LEU A 69 -2.40 -8.45 15.06
CA LEU A 69 -2.19 -9.31 13.91
C LEU A 69 -2.13 -8.47 12.63
N PHE A 70 -1.47 -8.99 11.63
CA PHE A 70 -1.53 -8.41 10.28
C PHE A 70 -2.91 -8.65 9.68
N VAL A 71 -3.41 -7.64 8.98
CA VAL A 71 -4.67 -7.75 8.25
C VAL A 71 -4.43 -7.35 6.81
N THR A 72 -5.03 -8.04 5.87
CA THR A 72 -4.95 -7.72 4.46
C THR A 72 -6.33 -7.45 3.90
N TYR A 73 -6.40 -6.52 2.95
CA TYR A 73 -7.62 -5.99 2.38
C TYR A 73 -7.62 -6.05 0.87
N ARG A 74 -8.82 -6.30 0.32
CA ARG A 74 -9.17 -6.03 -1.07
C ARG A 74 -10.49 -5.28 -1.08
N ILE A 75 -10.49 -4.05 -1.62
CA ILE A 75 -11.68 -3.19 -1.69
C ILE A 75 -11.93 -2.90 -3.16
N SER A 76 -13.07 -3.34 -3.69
CA SER A 76 -13.39 -3.22 -5.11
C SER A 76 -14.70 -2.50 -5.34
N GLY A 77 -14.73 -1.60 -6.32
CA GLY A 77 -15.93 -0.88 -6.69
C GLY A 77 -15.68 0.47 -7.33
N LYS A 78 -16.71 1.32 -7.30
CA LYS A 78 -16.63 2.68 -7.83
C LYS A 78 -16.34 3.68 -6.70
N PHE A 79 -15.37 4.55 -6.94
CA PHE A 79 -14.96 5.61 -6.04
C PHE A 79 -15.35 6.98 -6.63
N SER A 80 -16.17 7.74 -5.91
CA SER A 80 -16.55 9.09 -6.31
C SER A 80 -15.38 10.07 -6.23
N TYR A 81 -14.43 9.78 -5.32
CA TYR A 81 -13.17 10.51 -5.18
C TYR A 81 -12.09 9.58 -4.66
N LEU A 82 -10.91 9.64 -5.25
CA LEU A 82 -9.71 8.95 -4.78
C LEU A 82 -8.51 9.84 -5.01
N LYS A 83 -7.74 10.08 -3.96
CA LYS A 83 -6.46 10.78 -4.03
C LYS A 83 -5.35 9.80 -3.70
N SER A 84 -4.36 9.74 -4.58
CA SER A 84 -3.20 8.87 -4.42
C SER A 84 -1.89 9.65 -4.59
N ARG A 85 -0.81 9.03 -4.16
CA ARG A 85 0.56 9.50 -4.42
C ARG A 85 1.40 8.37 -4.98
N THR A 86 2.49 8.74 -5.62
CA THR A 86 3.57 7.82 -5.99
C THR A 86 4.91 8.47 -5.66
N VAL A 87 5.87 7.66 -5.23
CA VAL A 87 7.20 8.13 -4.86
C VAL A 87 8.16 7.87 -6.01
N ARG A 88 8.95 8.89 -6.37
CA ARG A 88 10.00 8.77 -7.37
C ARG A 88 11.14 7.87 -6.86
N GLY A 89 11.78 7.16 -7.77
CA GLY A 89 13.02 6.45 -7.48
C GLY A 89 14.18 7.39 -7.15
N GLN A 90 15.20 6.86 -6.48
CA GLN A 90 16.45 7.56 -6.21
C GLN A 90 17.05 8.16 -7.49
N THR A 91 17.61 9.34 -7.38
CA THR A 91 18.34 10.02 -8.46
C THR A 91 19.87 9.81 -8.35
N TYR A 92 20.33 9.39 -7.17
CA TYR A 92 21.71 8.98 -6.88
C TYR A 92 21.73 7.95 -5.75
N ASP A 93 22.77 7.13 -5.70
CA ASP A 93 22.93 6.10 -4.68
C ASP A 93 23.03 6.72 -3.27
N GLY A 94 22.20 6.23 -2.35
CA GLY A 94 22.16 6.71 -0.98
C GLY A 94 21.31 7.99 -0.78
N GLU A 95 20.48 8.40 -1.75
CA GLU A 95 19.52 9.49 -1.56
C GLU A 95 18.59 9.17 -0.36
N PRO A 96 18.52 10.06 0.65
CA PRO A 96 17.72 9.80 1.85
C PRO A 96 16.22 9.63 1.54
N LEU A 97 15.57 8.65 2.18
CA LEU A 97 14.15 8.38 2.01
C LEU A 97 13.27 9.62 2.28
N ALA A 98 13.62 10.41 3.31
CA ALA A 98 12.93 11.65 3.64
C ALA A 98 12.96 12.70 2.50
N ASP A 99 14.00 12.69 1.66
CA ASP A 99 14.09 13.60 0.50
C ASP A 99 13.26 13.08 -0.68
N LEU A 100 13.12 11.76 -0.84
CA LEU A 100 12.20 11.15 -1.78
C LEU A 100 10.75 11.47 -1.44
N GLY A 101 10.38 11.44 -0.17
CA GLY A 101 9.07 11.79 0.31
C GLY A 101 8.62 13.21 -0.04
N LYS A 102 9.56 14.16 -0.16
CA LYS A 102 9.28 15.55 -0.60
C LYS A 102 9.03 15.68 -2.10
N LYS A 103 9.35 14.66 -2.89
CA LYS A 103 9.26 14.65 -4.37
C LYS A 103 8.14 13.72 -4.87
N GLN A 104 7.07 13.61 -4.10
CA GLN A 104 5.92 12.77 -4.46
C GLN A 104 5.08 13.42 -5.56
N SER A 105 4.58 12.61 -6.47
CA SER A 105 3.50 12.99 -7.37
C SER A 105 2.17 12.67 -6.69
N VAL A 106 1.25 13.62 -6.70
CA VAL A 106 -0.07 13.46 -6.09
C VAL A 106 -1.12 13.64 -7.16
N GLU A 107 -1.96 12.63 -7.33
CA GLU A 107 -3.04 12.61 -8.31
C GLU A 107 -4.40 12.46 -7.61
N ALA A 108 -5.43 13.07 -8.18
CA ALA A 108 -6.80 12.94 -7.72
C ALA A 108 -7.71 12.50 -8.87
N TYR A 109 -8.48 11.47 -8.60
CA TYR A 109 -9.42 10.88 -9.56
C TYR A 109 -10.85 11.07 -9.06
N THR A 110 -11.76 11.32 -9.98
CA THR A 110 -13.21 11.36 -9.72
C THR A 110 -13.91 10.30 -10.55
N ASP A 111 -14.95 9.69 -9.96
CA ASP A 111 -15.77 8.66 -10.64
C ASP A 111 -14.96 7.51 -11.24
N VAL A 112 -13.92 7.05 -10.53
CA VAL A 112 -13.03 5.99 -10.98
C VAL A 112 -13.48 4.63 -10.40
N SER A 113 -13.42 3.57 -11.23
CA SER A 113 -13.63 2.19 -10.80
C SER A 113 -12.29 1.48 -10.69
N GLY A 114 -12.16 0.59 -9.70
CA GLY A 114 -10.91 -0.13 -9.49
C GLY A 114 -10.88 -0.93 -8.20
N THR A 115 -9.66 -1.31 -7.84
CA THR A 115 -9.38 -2.13 -6.66
C THR A 115 -8.31 -1.45 -5.80
N ILE A 116 -8.59 -1.40 -4.49
CA ILE A 116 -7.58 -1.07 -3.47
C ILE A 116 -7.15 -2.37 -2.82
N VAL A 117 -5.85 -2.58 -2.69
CA VAL A 117 -5.27 -3.67 -1.92
C VAL A 117 -4.29 -3.12 -0.90
N GLY A 118 -4.12 -3.82 0.21
CA GLY A 118 -3.14 -3.40 1.20
C GLY A 118 -3.15 -4.21 2.47
N PHE A 119 -2.37 -3.72 3.41
CA PHE A 119 -2.10 -4.37 4.67
C PHE A 119 -2.27 -3.39 5.83
N ARG A 120 -2.74 -3.90 6.96
CA ARG A 120 -2.52 -3.28 8.25
C ARG A 120 -1.39 -3.98 8.96
N THR A 121 -0.34 -3.23 9.26
CA THR A 121 0.76 -3.68 10.11
C THR A 121 0.47 -3.25 11.54
N PRO A 122 0.45 -4.17 12.53
CA PRO A 122 0.22 -3.80 13.91
C PRO A 122 1.40 -2.98 14.47
N LYS A 123 1.11 -2.09 15.42
CA LYS A 123 2.09 -1.11 15.95
C LYS A 123 3.39 -1.73 16.51
N ASN A 124 3.29 -2.94 17.07
CA ASN A 124 4.44 -3.67 17.61
C ASN A 124 5.39 -4.23 16.53
N TRP A 125 5.04 -4.08 15.25
CA TRP A 125 5.86 -4.45 14.09
C TRP A 125 6.42 -3.24 13.33
N GLN A 126 6.33 -2.03 13.91
CA GLN A 126 6.99 -0.86 13.33
C GLN A 126 8.50 -1.12 13.15
N GLY A 127 9.02 -0.80 11.97
CA GLY A 127 10.41 -1.08 11.59
C GLY A 127 10.58 -2.34 10.71
N PHE A 128 9.70 -3.36 10.84
CA PHE A 128 9.57 -4.43 9.82
C PHE A 128 8.61 -4.06 8.71
N GLY A 129 7.65 -3.22 9.00
CA GLY A 129 6.70 -2.63 8.07
C GLY A 129 6.29 -1.28 8.60
N VAL A 130 5.42 -0.61 7.87
CA VAL A 130 4.85 0.67 8.28
C VAL A 130 3.61 0.40 9.12
N ALA A 131 3.63 0.78 10.40
CA ALA A 131 2.50 0.57 11.30
C ALA A 131 1.29 1.39 10.85
N GLY A 132 0.13 0.75 10.77
CA GLY A 132 -1.12 1.34 10.29
C GLY A 132 -1.59 0.73 8.97
N GLU A 133 -2.50 1.41 8.34
CA GLU A 133 -3.09 0.99 7.05
C GLU A 133 -2.21 1.48 5.90
N HIS A 134 -1.71 0.55 5.09
CA HIS A 134 -0.91 0.81 3.90
C HIS A 134 -1.67 0.27 2.69
N LEU A 135 -2.26 1.15 1.90
CA LEU A 135 -3.22 0.83 0.86
C LEU A 135 -2.75 1.38 -0.50
N HIS A 136 -2.78 0.54 -1.53
CA HIS A 136 -2.52 0.91 -2.92
C HIS A 136 -3.76 0.72 -3.79
N PHE A 137 -4.00 1.67 -4.68
CA PHE A 137 -5.08 1.65 -5.65
C PHE A 137 -4.57 1.33 -7.05
N ILE A 138 -5.38 0.63 -7.82
CA ILE A 138 -5.25 0.48 -9.27
C ILE A 138 -6.63 0.51 -9.92
N ASP A 139 -6.79 1.26 -11.02
CA ASP A 139 -8.05 1.30 -11.77
C ASP A 139 -8.29 0.01 -12.57
N ASP A 140 -9.53 -0.20 -13.01
CA ASP A 140 -9.91 -1.40 -13.75
C ASP A 140 -9.20 -1.49 -15.13
N GLU A 141 -8.83 -0.35 -15.69
CA GLU A 141 -8.11 -0.25 -16.97
C GLU A 141 -6.61 -0.50 -16.83
N ARG A 142 -6.08 -0.58 -15.58
CA ARG A 142 -4.65 -0.74 -15.27
C ARG A 142 -3.80 0.41 -15.84
N THR A 143 -4.34 1.62 -15.80
CA THR A 143 -3.69 2.83 -16.33
C THR A 143 -3.35 3.85 -15.27
N LYS A 144 -4.03 3.81 -14.11
CA LYS A 144 -3.90 4.74 -12.99
C LYS A 144 -3.74 3.99 -11.69
N GLY A 145 -2.91 4.51 -10.79
CA GLY A 145 -2.73 3.90 -9.49
C GLY A 145 -1.82 4.71 -8.59
N GLY A 146 -1.64 4.25 -7.35
CA GLY A 146 -0.77 4.86 -6.35
C GLY A 146 -1.15 4.50 -4.93
N HIS A 147 -0.34 4.94 -3.97
CA HIS A 147 -0.62 4.85 -2.54
C HIS A 147 -1.81 5.75 -2.17
N VAL A 148 -2.79 5.19 -1.47
CA VAL A 148 -4.06 5.86 -1.17
C VAL A 148 -3.88 6.87 -0.05
N LEU A 149 -4.18 8.14 -0.35
CA LEU A 149 -4.19 9.23 0.64
C LEU A 149 -5.61 9.53 1.13
N GLU A 150 -6.60 9.47 0.23
CA GLU A 150 -8.00 9.73 0.54
C GLU A 150 -8.88 8.95 -0.42
N VAL A 151 -9.99 8.42 0.07
CA VAL A 151 -10.97 7.72 -0.76
C VAL A 151 -12.39 7.95 -0.25
N ARG A 152 -13.33 8.14 -1.19
CA ARG A 152 -14.77 8.16 -0.97
C ARG A 152 -15.43 7.26 -2.00
N SER A 153 -16.29 6.37 -1.57
CA SER A 153 -17.01 5.53 -2.51
C SER A 153 -18.14 6.28 -3.22
N GLY A 154 -18.47 5.85 -4.42
CA GLY A 154 -19.62 6.32 -5.20
C GLY A 154 -20.89 5.50 -4.95
N GLY A 155 -21.03 4.92 -3.76
CA GLY A 155 -22.03 3.97 -3.35
C GLY A 155 -21.36 2.83 -2.57
N LYS A 156 -21.99 1.67 -2.49
CA LYS A 156 -21.40 0.51 -1.81
C LYS A 156 -20.23 -0.06 -2.60
N VAL A 157 -19.16 -0.36 -1.89
CA VAL A 157 -17.99 -1.08 -2.39
C VAL A 157 -17.85 -2.41 -1.64
N LYS A 158 -17.31 -3.41 -2.29
CA LYS A 158 -17.02 -4.71 -1.68
C LYS A 158 -15.70 -4.63 -0.93
N VAL A 159 -15.73 -4.92 0.37
CA VAL A 159 -14.55 -5.01 1.23
C VAL A 159 -14.36 -6.47 1.63
N GLU A 160 -13.22 -7.03 1.25
CA GLU A 160 -12.79 -8.38 1.59
C GLU A 160 -11.59 -8.30 2.53
N ILE A 161 -11.58 -9.11 3.58
CA ILE A 161 -10.62 -9.04 4.68
C ILE A 161 -10.10 -10.43 5.02
N ALA A 162 -8.80 -10.53 5.25
CA ALA A 162 -8.18 -11.70 5.86
C ALA A 162 -7.21 -11.30 6.96
N VAL A 163 -7.19 -12.08 8.05
CA VAL A 163 -6.27 -11.90 9.18
C VAL A 163 -5.11 -12.88 9.02
N CYS A 164 -3.88 -12.37 9.11
CA CYS A 164 -2.67 -13.15 8.96
C CYS A 164 -1.95 -13.28 10.30
N SER A 165 -1.79 -14.52 10.76
CA SER A 165 -1.08 -14.87 12.01
C SER A 165 0.33 -15.43 11.78
N ASN A 166 0.66 -15.78 10.53
CA ASN A 166 1.97 -16.30 10.15
C ASN A 166 2.69 -15.24 9.31
N VAL A 167 3.95 -15.00 9.63
CA VAL A 167 4.83 -14.07 8.91
C VAL A 167 6.09 -14.82 8.54
N HIS A 168 6.45 -14.77 7.27
CA HIS A 168 7.74 -15.19 6.75
C HIS A 168 8.53 -13.96 6.35
N VAL A 169 9.79 -13.87 6.77
CA VAL A 169 10.66 -12.73 6.46
C VAL A 169 11.89 -13.26 5.73
N GLU A 170 12.15 -12.72 4.56
CA GLU A 170 13.39 -12.92 3.82
C GLU A 170 14.19 -11.62 3.81
N LEU A 171 15.44 -11.70 4.24
CA LEU A 171 16.35 -10.56 4.26
C LEU A 171 17.40 -10.70 3.16
N PRO A 172 17.81 -9.58 2.54
CA PRO A 172 18.95 -9.60 1.62
C PRO A 172 20.22 -10.10 2.31
N THR A 173 21.03 -10.89 1.60
CA THR A 173 22.28 -11.45 2.12
C THR A 173 23.52 -10.71 1.61
N GLY A 174 23.34 -9.67 0.79
CA GLY A 174 24.42 -8.88 0.19
C GLY A 174 25.21 -8.06 1.21
N GLU A 175 26.48 -7.76 0.87
CA GLU A 175 27.34 -6.95 1.72
C GLU A 175 26.80 -5.53 1.93
N ASP A 176 26.18 -4.93 0.93
CA ASP A 176 25.63 -3.58 1.00
C ASP A 176 24.50 -3.49 2.01
N PHE A 177 23.61 -4.50 2.06
CA PHE A 177 22.58 -4.59 3.09
C PHE A 177 23.18 -4.67 4.49
N ASN A 178 24.23 -5.48 4.68
CA ASN A 178 24.89 -5.66 5.98
C ASN A 178 25.72 -4.45 6.41
N ARG A 179 26.15 -3.59 5.48
CA ARG A 179 26.86 -2.33 5.79
C ARG A 179 25.92 -1.15 6.01
N ALA A 180 24.68 -1.23 5.52
CA ALA A 180 23.71 -0.16 5.65
C ALA A 180 23.29 0.07 7.12
N SER A 181 23.10 1.33 7.52
CA SER A 181 22.41 1.65 8.74
C SER A 181 20.90 1.53 8.51
N LEU A 182 20.30 0.50 9.09
CA LEU A 182 18.85 0.25 8.98
C LEU A 182 18.04 0.92 10.08
N ILE A 183 18.69 1.75 10.90
CA ILE A 183 17.99 2.55 11.92
C ILE A 183 17.34 3.71 11.18
N THR A 184 16.02 3.64 11.03
CA THR A 184 15.21 4.74 10.47
C THR A 184 14.65 5.57 11.62
N ASP A 185 14.57 6.88 11.43
CA ASP A 185 13.71 7.68 12.28
C ASP A 185 12.25 7.49 11.86
N ASP A 186 11.36 7.44 12.85
CA ASP A 186 9.92 7.26 12.60
C ASP A 186 9.31 8.40 11.77
N GLU A 187 9.90 9.60 11.79
CA GLU A 187 9.43 10.76 11.03
C GLU A 187 9.75 10.62 9.52
N GLY A 188 10.93 10.12 9.18
CA GLY A 188 11.32 9.84 7.80
C GLY A 188 10.43 8.79 7.15
N VAL A 189 10.12 7.71 7.86
CA VAL A 189 9.23 6.65 7.37
C VAL A 189 7.80 7.17 7.19
N LYS A 190 7.26 7.89 8.16
CA LYS A 190 5.92 8.49 8.05
C LYS A 190 5.79 9.50 6.90
N GLY A 191 6.85 10.21 6.57
CA GLY A 191 6.87 11.17 5.46
C GLY A 191 6.70 10.51 4.09
N VAL A 192 7.07 9.23 3.96
CA VAL A 192 7.04 8.47 2.69
C VAL A 192 5.89 7.47 2.65
N GLU A 193 5.53 6.86 3.78
CA GLU A 193 4.64 5.71 3.85
C GLU A 193 3.36 5.97 4.68
N GLY A 194 3.31 7.06 5.43
CA GLY A 194 2.21 7.37 6.36
C GLY A 194 1.09 8.26 5.82
#